data_b60c3f7867ecbc8cbe8ab58077b3f9ee
#
_entry.id   b60c3f7867ecbc8cbe8ab58077b3f9ee
#
_cell.length_a   1.000
_cell.length_b   1.000
_cell.length_c   1.000
_cell.angle_alpha   90.00
_cell.angle_beta   90.00
_cell.angle_gamma   90.00
#
_symmetry.space_group_name_H-M   'P 1'
#
loop_
_entity.id
_entity.type
_entity.pdbx_description
1 polymer ?
#
loop_
_entity_poly.entity_id
_entity_poly.type
_entity_poly.pdbx_seq_one_letter_code
_entity_poly.pdbx_strand_id
1 'polypeptide(L)'
;GEIPACLDQAFSVPSPRVEVLNLLGAGDAFLAGFLSGWLRGADYGVCCRRGNASGALVVARHACAPAMPTEAELDYFLAHADCLTEPAHDLTLNWLHHVTPKRRIWNEVFIFAFDHRSQLYELARQAGVSEKRLPHLKKLLVDTVALTEERLGLAGRIGALIDDLYGEDALHAATGRGWWIGRPVERPESNPVVFEAVGPIAAVLEHWPKEQIVKCLVFYHPDDPAPRRQAQENQMRTLSEAATSSGHELLLELIPAIPGDPSHQAPGNDDSVIRAMTRFYDLGIRPDWWKLPPQSAENWQRIDTLIAQRDPYSRGVVMLGLNAPIERLITAFA
;
A
#
# COMPACT_ATOMS: atom_id res chain seq x y z
N GLY A 1 39.86 -3.11 -0.03
CA GLY A 1 40.51 -4.39 0.27
C GLY A 1 41.55 -4.70 -0.79
N GLU A 2 42.67 -5.28 -0.44
CA GLU A 2 43.70 -5.71 -1.38
C GLU A 2 43.23 -6.96 -2.12
N ILE A 3 43.47 -7.02 -3.42
CA ILE A 3 43.24 -8.21 -4.22
C ILE A 3 44.33 -9.23 -3.84
N PRO A 4 43.95 -10.50 -3.55
CA PRO A 4 44.96 -11.52 -3.24
C PRO A 4 45.98 -11.65 -4.38
N ALA A 5 47.24 -11.60 -4.05
CA ALA A 5 48.34 -11.67 -5.01
C ALA A 5 48.53 -13.09 -5.62
N CYS A 6 47.81 -14.12 -5.12
CA CYS A 6 48.00 -15.52 -5.50
C CYS A 6 46.63 -16.25 -5.59
N LEU A 7 46.48 -17.06 -6.67
CA LEU A 7 45.31 -17.93 -6.90
C LEU A 7 45.18 -19.08 -5.88
N ASP A 8 46.24 -19.36 -5.12
CA ASP A 8 46.22 -20.40 -4.07
C ASP A 8 45.25 -20.09 -2.91
N GLN A 9 44.72 -18.86 -2.86
CA GLN A 9 43.70 -18.43 -1.91
C GLN A 9 42.27 -18.43 -2.54
N ALA A 10 42.12 -18.97 -3.72
CA ALA A 10 40.80 -19.08 -4.35
C ALA A 10 39.88 -20.03 -3.53
N PHE A 11 38.67 -19.61 -3.32
CA PHE A 11 37.63 -20.41 -2.68
C PHE A 11 36.35 -20.36 -3.47
N SER A 12 35.54 -21.40 -3.33
CA SER A 12 34.23 -21.48 -3.98
C SER A 12 33.12 -21.30 -2.95
N VAL A 13 32.12 -20.51 -3.30
CA VAL A 13 30.93 -20.32 -2.50
C VAL A 13 29.72 -20.84 -3.30
N PRO A 14 28.98 -21.84 -2.78
CA PRO A 14 27.85 -22.39 -3.49
C PRO A 14 26.74 -21.34 -3.64
N SER A 15 26.04 -21.36 -4.78
CA SER A 15 24.84 -20.56 -4.99
C SER A 15 23.61 -21.25 -4.40
N PRO A 16 22.65 -20.52 -3.81
CA PRO A 16 21.35 -21.06 -3.47
C PRO A 16 20.67 -21.70 -4.70
N ARG A 17 19.97 -22.79 -4.49
CA ARG A 17 19.18 -23.44 -5.55
C ARG A 17 17.78 -22.86 -5.55
N VAL A 18 17.38 -22.26 -6.67
CA VAL A 18 16.05 -21.65 -6.84
C VAL A 18 15.45 -22.04 -8.19
N GLU A 19 14.14 -21.93 -8.28
CA GLU A 19 13.46 -22.00 -9.57
C GLU A 19 13.88 -20.80 -10.43
N VAL A 20 14.25 -21.07 -11.70
CA VAL A 20 14.77 -20.05 -12.62
C VAL A 20 13.70 -19.68 -13.64
N LEU A 21 13.23 -18.44 -13.61
CA LEU A 21 12.29 -17.89 -14.59
C LEU A 21 12.98 -17.15 -15.73
N ASN A 22 14.07 -16.45 -15.47
CA ASN A 22 14.88 -15.79 -16.49
C ASN A 22 16.33 -15.61 -16.01
N LEU A 23 17.24 -15.28 -16.93
CA LEU A 23 18.66 -15.08 -16.62
C LEU A 23 19.10 -13.61 -16.71
N LEU A 24 18.21 -12.73 -17.17
CA LEU A 24 18.57 -11.33 -17.41
C LEU A 24 18.84 -10.60 -16.10
N GLY A 25 20.02 -9.97 -16.01
CA GLY A 25 20.43 -9.20 -14.84
C GLY A 25 21.07 -10.01 -13.72
N ALA A 26 21.23 -11.34 -13.87
CA ALA A 26 21.85 -12.18 -12.84
C ALA A 26 23.28 -11.72 -12.47
N GLY A 27 24.10 -11.36 -13.46
CA GLY A 27 25.46 -10.86 -13.24
C GLY A 27 25.49 -9.50 -12.55
N ASP A 28 24.62 -8.58 -12.95
CA ASP A 28 24.48 -7.25 -12.34
C ASP A 28 24.01 -7.38 -10.87
N ALA A 29 23.08 -8.28 -10.62
CA ALA A 29 22.60 -8.59 -9.27
C ALA A 29 23.70 -9.20 -8.39
N PHE A 30 24.48 -10.15 -8.96
CA PHE A 30 25.62 -10.70 -8.27
C PHE A 30 26.61 -9.60 -7.88
N LEU A 31 26.99 -8.73 -8.83
CA LEU A 31 27.93 -7.64 -8.57
C LEU A 31 27.38 -6.67 -7.51
N ALA A 32 26.11 -6.30 -7.60
CA ALA A 32 25.47 -5.42 -6.61
C ALA A 32 25.48 -6.04 -5.20
N GLY A 33 25.09 -7.32 -5.07
CA GLY A 33 25.12 -8.05 -3.81
C GLY A 33 26.55 -8.20 -3.25
N PHE A 34 27.52 -8.52 -4.09
CA PHE A 34 28.94 -8.59 -3.72
C PHE A 34 29.44 -7.23 -3.20
N LEU A 35 29.22 -6.16 -3.96
CA LEU A 35 29.63 -4.80 -3.57
C LEU A 35 28.95 -4.32 -2.29
N SER A 36 27.71 -4.73 -2.04
CA SER A 36 27.00 -4.38 -0.81
C SER A 36 27.72 -4.90 0.44
N GLY A 37 28.30 -6.09 0.37
CA GLY A 37 29.14 -6.65 1.42
C GLY A 37 30.53 -5.98 1.49
N TRP A 38 31.17 -5.82 0.33
CA TRP A 38 32.52 -5.25 0.25
C TRP A 38 32.59 -3.81 0.77
N LEU A 39 31.64 -2.96 0.42
CA LEU A 39 31.56 -1.57 0.91
C LEU A 39 31.35 -1.47 2.42
N ARG A 40 30.91 -2.53 3.06
CA ARG A 40 30.79 -2.65 4.53
C ARG A 40 31.96 -3.31 5.20
N GLY A 41 33.00 -3.65 4.44
CA GLY A 41 34.21 -4.30 4.96
C GLY A 41 34.03 -5.78 5.29
N ALA A 42 33.00 -6.45 4.74
CA ALA A 42 32.84 -7.88 4.93
C ALA A 42 33.93 -8.70 4.24
N ASP A 43 34.20 -9.91 4.73
CA ASP A 43 35.13 -10.83 4.07
C ASP A 43 34.58 -11.27 2.70
N TYR A 44 35.48 -11.73 1.82
CA TYR A 44 35.11 -12.12 0.45
C TYR A 44 34.11 -13.28 0.40
N GLY A 45 34.10 -14.19 1.37
CA GLY A 45 33.13 -15.27 1.45
C GLY A 45 31.71 -14.74 1.69
N VAL A 46 31.57 -13.76 2.58
CA VAL A 46 30.31 -13.05 2.82
C VAL A 46 29.88 -12.29 1.56
N CYS A 47 30.82 -11.57 0.92
CA CYS A 47 30.50 -10.83 -0.31
C CYS A 47 30.00 -11.76 -1.43
N CYS A 48 30.65 -12.92 -1.62
CA CYS A 48 30.24 -13.92 -2.60
C CYS A 48 28.85 -14.52 -2.26
N ARG A 49 28.57 -14.85 -0.99
CA ARG A 49 27.24 -15.33 -0.57
C ARG A 49 26.15 -14.30 -0.89
N ARG A 50 26.40 -13.03 -0.58
CA ARG A 50 25.45 -11.93 -0.91
C ARG A 50 25.26 -11.79 -2.43
N GLY A 51 26.33 -11.87 -3.21
CA GLY A 51 26.27 -11.85 -4.66
C GLY A 51 25.45 -13.01 -5.23
N ASN A 52 25.75 -14.25 -4.80
CA ASN A 52 25.01 -15.43 -5.22
C ASN A 52 23.53 -15.37 -4.85
N ALA A 53 23.21 -14.90 -3.65
CA ALA A 53 21.84 -14.74 -3.20
C ALA A 53 21.09 -13.65 -3.99
N SER A 54 21.73 -12.52 -4.29
CA SER A 54 21.13 -11.49 -5.15
C SER A 54 20.87 -12.01 -6.56
N GLY A 55 21.79 -12.74 -7.15
CA GLY A 55 21.61 -13.38 -8.44
C GLY A 55 20.47 -14.39 -8.43
N ALA A 56 20.39 -15.22 -7.38
CA ALA A 56 19.31 -16.20 -7.21
C ALA A 56 17.93 -15.54 -7.13
N LEU A 57 17.79 -14.43 -6.37
CA LEU A 57 16.52 -13.69 -6.29
C LEU A 57 16.11 -13.10 -7.65
N VAL A 58 17.05 -12.54 -8.41
CA VAL A 58 16.75 -11.94 -9.72
C VAL A 58 16.34 -13.00 -10.74
N VAL A 59 17.03 -14.15 -10.79
CA VAL A 59 16.64 -15.20 -11.77
C VAL A 59 15.32 -15.88 -11.44
N ALA A 60 14.85 -15.79 -10.20
CA ALA A 60 13.55 -16.29 -9.77
C ALA A 60 12.38 -15.32 -10.04
N ARG A 61 12.64 -14.17 -10.66
CA ARG A 61 11.65 -13.13 -10.92
C ARG A 61 11.61 -12.73 -12.40
N HIS A 62 10.51 -12.11 -12.81
CA HIS A 62 10.41 -11.50 -14.13
C HIS A 62 11.10 -10.12 -14.16
N ALA A 63 11.59 -9.73 -15.32
CA ALA A 63 12.32 -8.50 -15.58
C ALA A 63 13.75 -8.47 -14.98
N CYS A 64 14.46 -7.35 -15.15
CA CYS A 64 15.83 -7.15 -14.70
C CYS A 64 15.88 -6.13 -13.54
N ALA A 65 15.81 -4.84 -13.83
CA ALA A 65 15.90 -3.81 -12.80
C ALA A 65 14.76 -3.89 -11.75
N PRO A 66 13.49 -4.13 -12.13
CA PRO A 66 12.43 -4.34 -11.14
C PRO A 66 12.60 -5.59 -10.27
N ALA A 67 13.36 -6.59 -10.72
CA ALA A 67 13.61 -7.82 -9.97
C ALA A 67 14.75 -7.70 -8.93
N MET A 68 15.53 -6.61 -8.95
CA MET A 68 16.66 -6.42 -8.04
C MET A 68 16.18 -6.38 -6.58
N PRO A 69 16.81 -7.21 -5.71
CA PRO A 69 16.42 -7.24 -4.31
C PRO A 69 16.90 -6.01 -3.56
N THR A 70 16.13 -5.62 -2.55
CA THR A 70 16.57 -4.69 -1.53
C THR A 70 17.44 -5.39 -0.47
N GLU A 71 18.04 -4.62 0.40
CA GLU A 71 18.84 -5.16 1.52
C GLU A 71 18.02 -6.08 2.42
N ALA A 72 16.80 -5.66 2.77
CA ALA A 72 15.93 -6.44 3.64
C ALA A 72 15.51 -7.78 3.02
N GLU A 73 15.26 -7.80 1.71
CA GLU A 73 14.98 -9.04 0.97
C GLU A 73 16.20 -9.97 0.96
N LEU A 74 17.38 -9.39 0.70
CA LEU A 74 18.61 -10.15 0.65
C LEU A 74 18.95 -10.79 2.01
N ASP A 75 18.80 -10.04 3.10
CA ASP A 75 19.04 -10.54 4.45
C ASP A 75 18.00 -11.62 4.84
N TYR A 76 16.74 -11.42 4.52
CA TYR A 76 15.71 -12.44 4.72
C TYR A 76 15.99 -13.71 3.93
N PHE A 77 16.30 -13.60 2.64
CA PHE A 77 16.62 -14.75 1.80
C PHE A 77 17.85 -15.51 2.28
N LEU A 78 18.92 -14.81 2.67
CA LEU A 78 20.14 -15.42 3.21
C LEU A 78 19.86 -16.21 4.50
N ALA A 79 18.94 -15.72 5.34
CA ALA A 79 18.54 -16.43 6.56
C ALA A 79 17.72 -17.70 6.30
N HIS A 80 17.11 -17.84 5.11
CA HIS A 80 16.23 -18.94 4.77
C HIS A 80 16.67 -19.71 3.50
N ALA A 81 17.88 -19.46 2.98
CA ALA A 81 18.35 -19.97 1.69
C ALA A 81 18.37 -21.52 1.60
N ASP A 82 18.51 -22.22 2.73
CA ASP A 82 18.54 -23.68 2.77
C ASP A 82 17.16 -24.32 2.52
N CYS A 83 16.08 -23.60 2.75
CA CYS A 83 14.71 -24.12 2.61
C CYS A 83 13.85 -23.37 1.58
N LEU A 84 14.27 -22.18 1.11
CA LEU A 84 13.51 -21.33 0.22
C LEU A 84 13.95 -21.51 -1.24
N THR A 85 13.36 -22.51 -1.91
CA THR A 85 13.67 -22.86 -3.31
C THR A 85 12.82 -22.12 -4.34
N GLU A 86 11.67 -21.56 -3.94
CA GLU A 86 10.71 -20.86 -4.79
C GLU A 86 10.49 -19.40 -4.31
N PRO A 87 11.50 -18.52 -4.44
CA PRO A 87 11.43 -17.14 -3.90
C PRO A 87 10.27 -16.32 -4.48
N ALA A 88 9.89 -16.59 -5.73
CA ALA A 88 8.77 -15.89 -6.40
C ALA A 88 7.42 -16.13 -5.70
N HIS A 89 7.28 -17.24 -4.98
CA HIS A 89 6.05 -17.64 -4.28
C HIS A 89 6.09 -17.35 -2.77
N ASP A 90 7.21 -16.86 -2.24
CA ASP A 90 7.32 -16.50 -0.83
C ASP A 90 6.61 -15.18 -0.53
N LEU A 91 5.59 -15.23 0.34
CA LEU A 91 4.77 -14.06 0.65
C LEU A 91 5.55 -12.95 1.38
N THR A 92 6.55 -13.33 2.18
CA THR A 92 7.38 -12.36 2.91
C THR A 92 8.33 -11.64 1.96
N LEU A 93 8.96 -12.36 1.03
CA LEU A 93 9.81 -11.73 0.00
C LEU A 93 8.99 -10.82 -0.92
N ASN A 94 7.81 -11.24 -1.33
CA ASN A 94 6.92 -10.42 -2.17
C ASN A 94 6.48 -9.14 -1.43
N TRP A 95 6.16 -9.26 -0.15
CA TRP A 95 5.85 -8.11 0.68
C TRP A 95 7.06 -7.19 0.87
N LEU A 96 8.23 -7.73 1.21
CA LEU A 96 9.47 -6.95 1.34
C LEU A 96 9.81 -6.25 0.03
N HIS A 97 9.65 -6.93 -1.11
CA HIS A 97 9.88 -6.34 -2.44
C HIS A 97 8.96 -5.16 -2.74
N HIS A 98 7.74 -5.20 -2.23
CA HIS A 98 6.77 -4.11 -2.34
C HIS A 98 7.09 -2.93 -1.41
N VAL A 99 7.42 -3.17 -0.14
CA VAL A 99 7.47 -2.13 0.89
C VAL A 99 8.84 -1.49 1.09
N THR A 100 9.96 -2.19 0.75
CA THR A 100 11.32 -1.73 1.05
C THR A 100 12.01 -0.88 -0.03
N PRO A 101 11.58 -0.81 -1.31
CA PRO A 101 12.11 0.18 -2.24
C PRO A 101 11.91 1.60 -1.72
N LYS A 102 12.91 2.46 -1.99
CA LYS A 102 12.78 3.88 -1.61
C LYS A 102 11.58 4.50 -2.31
N ARG A 103 10.60 4.91 -1.54
CA ARG A 103 9.42 5.66 -1.97
C ARG A 103 9.41 7.02 -1.28
N ARG A 104 8.56 7.91 -1.75
CA ARG A 104 8.39 9.23 -1.13
C ARG A 104 7.91 9.08 0.31
N ILE A 105 8.56 9.78 1.23
CA ILE A 105 8.14 9.88 2.63
C ILE A 105 7.21 11.08 2.76
N TRP A 106 6.08 10.86 3.42
CA TRP A 106 5.11 11.88 3.76
C TRP A 106 5.17 12.11 5.27
N ASN A 107 5.78 13.21 5.70
CA ASN A 107 5.80 13.57 7.12
C ASN A 107 4.41 14.00 7.60
N GLU A 108 3.68 14.69 6.75
CA GLU A 108 2.27 15.00 6.90
C GLU A 108 1.63 15.18 5.52
N VAL A 109 0.34 14.93 5.42
CA VAL A 109 -0.42 15.14 4.20
C VAL A 109 -1.82 15.64 4.52
N PHE A 110 -2.23 16.73 3.84
CA PHE A 110 -3.59 17.29 3.93
C PHE A 110 -4.40 16.78 2.74
N ILE A 111 -5.33 15.85 3.01
CA ILE A 111 -6.07 15.15 1.98
C ILE A 111 -7.47 15.74 1.87
N PHE A 112 -7.80 16.28 0.70
CA PHE A 112 -9.15 16.71 0.38
C PHE A 112 -9.91 15.59 -0.31
N ALA A 113 -10.94 15.05 0.35
CA ALA A 113 -11.71 13.92 -0.13
C ALA A 113 -12.94 14.38 -0.90
N PHE A 114 -12.98 14.07 -2.20
CA PHE A 114 -14.15 14.28 -3.06
C PHE A 114 -14.40 13.09 -4.00
N ASP A 115 -13.99 11.89 -3.57
CA ASP A 115 -14.27 10.60 -4.20
C ASP A 115 -15.72 10.11 -4.00
N HIS A 116 -16.56 10.91 -3.37
CA HIS A 116 -17.98 10.65 -3.21
C HIS A 116 -18.67 10.53 -4.57
N ARG A 117 -19.47 9.48 -4.74
CA ARG A 117 -20.20 9.18 -5.98
C ARG A 117 -21.71 9.30 -5.73
N SER A 118 -22.28 8.38 -4.96
CA SER A 118 -23.72 8.37 -4.64
C SER A 118 -24.18 9.66 -3.94
N GLN A 119 -23.38 10.17 -2.99
CA GLN A 119 -23.72 11.38 -2.23
C GLN A 119 -23.76 12.63 -3.13
N LEU A 120 -22.78 12.80 -4.03
CA LEU A 120 -22.76 13.93 -4.95
C LEU A 120 -23.87 13.82 -6.02
N TYR A 121 -24.14 12.60 -6.49
CA TYR A 121 -25.27 12.35 -7.37
C TYR A 121 -26.60 12.76 -6.72
N GLU A 122 -26.84 12.31 -5.49
CA GLU A 122 -28.05 12.64 -4.75
C GLU A 122 -28.16 14.15 -4.46
N LEU A 123 -27.06 14.81 -4.14
CA LEU A 123 -27.03 16.26 -3.95
C LEU A 123 -27.38 17.01 -5.23
N ALA A 124 -26.85 16.58 -6.38
CA ALA A 124 -27.18 17.14 -7.68
C ALA A 124 -28.66 16.96 -8.01
N ARG A 125 -29.21 15.76 -7.74
CA ARG A 125 -30.64 15.44 -7.93
C ARG A 125 -31.51 16.33 -7.07
N GLN A 126 -31.22 16.50 -5.79
CA GLN A 126 -31.95 17.37 -4.86
C GLN A 126 -31.89 18.84 -5.29
N ALA A 127 -30.78 19.28 -5.84
CA ALA A 127 -30.60 20.64 -6.36
C ALA A 127 -31.23 20.86 -7.76
N GLY A 128 -31.82 19.81 -8.36
CA GLY A 128 -32.35 19.89 -9.73
C GLY A 128 -31.26 20.10 -10.80
N VAL A 129 -30.04 19.71 -10.52
CA VAL A 129 -28.87 19.86 -11.41
C VAL A 129 -28.54 18.53 -12.08
N SER A 130 -28.23 18.57 -13.38
CA SER A 130 -27.84 17.37 -14.12
C SER A 130 -26.50 16.80 -13.59
N GLU A 131 -26.44 15.47 -13.39
CA GLU A 131 -25.23 14.74 -13.02
C GLU A 131 -24.05 14.99 -13.98
N LYS A 132 -24.33 15.32 -15.25
CA LYS A 132 -23.31 15.66 -16.25
C LYS A 132 -22.43 16.86 -15.85
N ARG A 133 -22.81 17.60 -14.81
CA ARG A 133 -22.00 18.69 -14.26
C ARG A 133 -21.00 18.22 -13.18
N LEU A 134 -21.14 16.99 -12.65
CA LEU A 134 -20.25 16.46 -11.62
C LEU A 134 -18.79 16.37 -12.06
N PRO A 135 -18.44 15.92 -13.28
CA PRO A 135 -17.05 15.97 -13.75
C PRO A 135 -16.46 17.37 -13.74
N HIS A 136 -17.19 18.37 -14.19
CA HIS A 136 -16.75 19.75 -14.16
C HIS A 136 -16.54 20.27 -12.72
N LEU A 137 -17.46 19.94 -11.80
CA LEU A 137 -17.31 20.27 -10.38
C LEU A 137 -16.02 19.64 -9.80
N LYS A 138 -15.76 18.35 -10.05
CA LYS A 138 -14.56 17.67 -9.55
C LYS A 138 -13.27 18.25 -10.13
N LYS A 139 -13.29 18.62 -11.41
CA LYS A 139 -12.15 19.33 -12.02
C LYS A 139 -11.89 20.68 -11.34
N LEU A 140 -12.96 21.44 -11.05
CA LEU A 140 -12.86 22.72 -10.35
C LEU A 140 -12.32 22.54 -8.91
N LEU A 141 -12.66 21.44 -8.23
CA LEU A 141 -12.10 21.12 -6.91
C LEU A 141 -10.59 20.88 -6.99
N VAL A 142 -10.09 20.16 -7.99
CA VAL A 142 -8.64 20.00 -8.22
C VAL A 142 -7.96 21.37 -8.42
N ASP A 143 -8.54 22.24 -9.26
CA ASP A 143 -7.98 23.57 -9.50
C ASP A 143 -7.97 24.41 -8.22
N THR A 144 -8.98 24.27 -7.38
CA THR A 144 -9.07 24.92 -6.06
C THR A 144 -8.01 24.41 -5.09
N VAL A 145 -7.79 23.09 -5.05
CA VAL A 145 -6.73 22.47 -4.23
C VAL A 145 -5.35 22.96 -4.68
N ALA A 146 -5.10 23.03 -5.99
CA ALA A 146 -3.84 23.55 -6.54
C ALA A 146 -3.59 25.01 -6.16
N LEU A 147 -4.62 25.84 -6.23
CA LEU A 147 -4.54 27.22 -5.81
C LEU A 147 -4.29 27.37 -4.29
N THR A 148 -4.88 26.47 -3.50
CA THR A 148 -4.69 26.44 -2.04
C THR A 148 -3.27 25.99 -1.70
N GLU A 149 -2.74 24.99 -2.39
CA GLU A 149 -1.34 24.54 -2.27
C GLU A 149 -0.37 25.70 -2.47
N GLU A 150 -0.55 26.45 -3.54
CA GLU A 150 0.29 27.61 -3.87
C GLU A 150 0.17 28.72 -2.80
N ARG A 151 -1.06 29.10 -2.44
CA ARG A 151 -1.32 30.20 -1.50
C ARG A 151 -0.82 29.94 -0.09
N LEU A 152 -0.89 28.70 0.35
CA LEU A 152 -0.50 28.30 1.71
C LEU A 152 0.89 27.70 1.80
N GLY A 153 1.63 27.58 0.69
CA GLY A 153 2.97 26.99 0.67
C GLY A 153 2.98 25.52 1.07
N LEU A 154 1.95 24.74 0.64
CA LEU A 154 1.77 23.34 1.02
C LEU A 154 2.39 22.36 0.02
N ALA A 155 3.31 22.82 -0.82
CA ALA A 155 3.97 21.97 -1.81
C ALA A 155 4.56 20.70 -1.16
N GLY A 156 4.17 19.56 -1.70
CA GLY A 156 4.63 18.29 -1.17
C GLY A 156 3.86 17.76 0.04
N ARG A 157 2.79 18.43 0.48
CA ARG A 157 1.94 18.03 1.62
C ARG A 157 0.46 17.91 1.25
N ILE A 158 0.14 17.96 -0.05
CA ILE A 158 -1.24 17.88 -0.53
C ILE A 158 -1.58 16.47 -1.00
N GLY A 159 -2.80 16.07 -0.69
CA GLY A 159 -3.42 14.87 -1.23
C GLY A 159 -4.87 15.09 -1.62
N ALA A 160 -5.39 14.17 -2.41
CA ALA A 160 -6.79 14.15 -2.80
C ALA A 160 -7.30 12.70 -2.91
N LEU A 161 -8.57 12.48 -2.54
CA LEU A 161 -9.31 11.27 -2.88
C LEU A 161 -10.25 11.60 -4.05
N ILE A 162 -10.06 10.89 -5.16
CA ILE A 162 -10.75 11.17 -6.44
C ILE A 162 -11.23 9.83 -7.03
N ASP A 163 -12.50 9.73 -7.42
CA ASP A 163 -13.08 8.55 -8.07
C ASP A 163 -12.94 8.60 -9.60
N ASP A 164 -13.21 7.47 -10.25
CA ASP A 164 -13.19 7.34 -11.72
C ASP A 164 -14.48 7.85 -12.36
N LEU A 165 -15.64 7.52 -11.77
CA LEU A 165 -16.93 7.63 -12.42
C LEU A 165 -17.27 9.07 -12.85
N TYR A 166 -16.98 10.03 -11.97
CA TYR A 166 -17.18 11.46 -12.23
C TYR A 166 -15.89 12.26 -12.17
N GLY A 167 -14.78 11.61 -11.85
CA GLY A 167 -13.51 12.25 -11.54
C GLY A 167 -12.37 12.01 -12.55
N GLU A 168 -12.63 11.40 -13.71
CA GLU A 168 -11.58 11.08 -14.68
C GLU A 168 -10.75 12.32 -15.08
N ASP A 169 -11.40 13.43 -15.46
CA ASP A 169 -10.70 14.69 -15.78
C ASP A 169 -9.96 15.27 -14.58
N ALA A 170 -10.50 15.09 -13.38
CA ALA A 170 -9.88 15.49 -12.13
C ALA A 170 -8.63 14.64 -11.82
N LEU A 171 -8.69 13.32 -12.01
CA LEU A 171 -7.55 12.42 -11.89
C LEU A 171 -6.43 12.81 -12.86
N HIS A 172 -6.77 13.03 -14.14
CA HIS A 172 -5.80 13.50 -15.13
C HIS A 172 -5.15 14.82 -14.72
N ALA A 173 -5.92 15.76 -14.20
CA ALA A 173 -5.41 17.05 -13.76
C ALA A 173 -4.56 17.01 -12.48
N ALA A 174 -4.79 16.03 -11.60
CA ALA A 174 -4.06 15.82 -10.36
C ALA A 174 -2.78 14.98 -10.56
N THR A 175 -2.81 14.02 -11.50
CA THR A 175 -1.68 13.12 -11.79
C THR A 175 -0.47 13.91 -12.31
N GLY A 176 0.75 13.59 -11.83
CA GLY A 176 1.99 14.29 -12.18
C GLY A 176 2.27 15.56 -11.36
N ARG A 177 1.37 15.97 -10.45
CA ARG A 177 1.61 17.13 -9.57
C ARG A 177 2.46 16.80 -8.34
N GLY A 178 2.76 15.52 -8.12
CA GLY A 178 3.41 15.07 -6.91
C GLY A 178 2.49 15.12 -5.68
N TRP A 179 1.19 15.02 -5.88
CA TRP A 179 0.20 14.89 -4.81
C TRP A 179 0.08 13.45 -4.33
N TRP A 180 -0.43 13.28 -3.13
CA TRP A 180 -0.89 12.01 -2.62
C TRP A 180 -2.30 11.75 -3.17
N ILE A 181 -2.47 10.82 -4.12
CA ILE A 181 -3.73 10.60 -4.82
C ILE A 181 -4.28 9.22 -4.45
N GLY A 182 -5.37 9.19 -3.70
CA GLY A 182 -6.12 7.96 -3.45
C GLY A 182 -7.29 7.82 -4.42
N ARG A 183 -7.38 6.63 -5.06
CA ARG A 183 -8.41 6.30 -6.05
C ARG A 183 -9.20 5.09 -5.60
N PRO A 184 -10.53 5.22 -5.37
CA PRO A 184 -11.34 4.12 -4.86
C PRO A 184 -11.56 3.04 -5.91
N VAL A 185 -11.60 1.78 -5.45
CA VAL A 185 -11.87 0.60 -6.29
C VAL A 185 -13.20 -0.08 -5.95
N GLU A 186 -13.74 0.23 -4.78
CA GLU A 186 -14.99 -0.38 -4.32
C GLU A 186 -16.21 0.28 -4.97
N ARG A 187 -17.22 -0.53 -5.27
CA ARG A 187 -18.56 -0.01 -5.57
C ARG A 187 -19.13 0.61 -4.30
N PRO A 188 -19.69 1.83 -4.35
CA PRO A 188 -20.32 2.45 -3.20
C PRO A 188 -21.35 1.53 -2.55
N GLU A 189 -21.38 1.53 -1.22
CA GLU A 189 -22.40 0.83 -0.41
C GLU A 189 -22.41 -0.70 -0.58
N SER A 190 -21.42 -1.31 -1.28
CA SER A 190 -21.35 -2.77 -1.41
C SER A 190 -20.84 -3.42 -0.13
N ASN A 191 -21.55 -4.42 0.37
CA ASN A 191 -21.16 -5.22 1.51
C ASN A 191 -21.68 -6.67 1.39
N PRO A 192 -20.82 -7.66 1.17
CA PRO A 192 -19.35 -7.56 1.03
C PRO A 192 -18.90 -6.65 -0.11
N VAL A 193 -17.67 -6.15 -0.02
CA VAL A 193 -17.08 -5.29 -1.04
C VAL A 193 -17.14 -5.95 -2.41
N VAL A 194 -17.60 -5.18 -3.39
CA VAL A 194 -17.55 -5.52 -4.82
C VAL A 194 -16.69 -4.46 -5.49
N PHE A 195 -15.71 -4.86 -6.28
CA PHE A 195 -14.88 -3.90 -7.01
C PHE A 195 -15.63 -3.33 -8.21
N GLU A 196 -15.47 -2.03 -8.44
CA GLU A 196 -16.07 -1.29 -9.57
C GLU A 196 -15.24 -1.47 -10.86
N ALA A 197 -14.73 -2.66 -11.08
CA ALA A 197 -13.82 -2.98 -12.17
C ALA A 197 -14.50 -3.88 -13.20
N VAL A 198 -14.19 -3.66 -14.48
CA VAL A 198 -14.55 -4.59 -15.55
C VAL A 198 -13.43 -5.63 -15.67
N GLY A 199 -13.60 -6.78 -15.01
CA GLY A 199 -12.62 -7.86 -14.99
C GLY A 199 -11.87 -8.00 -13.66
N PRO A 200 -10.81 -8.83 -13.62
CA PRO A 200 -10.00 -9.03 -12.42
C PRO A 200 -9.32 -7.72 -11.97
N ILE A 201 -9.41 -7.40 -10.69
CA ILE A 201 -8.85 -6.15 -10.14
C ILE A 201 -7.35 -5.98 -10.45
N ALA A 202 -6.57 -7.05 -10.39
CA ALA A 202 -5.14 -7.00 -10.72
C ALA A 202 -4.88 -6.49 -12.14
N ALA A 203 -5.66 -6.95 -13.13
CA ALA A 203 -5.53 -6.50 -14.51
C ALA A 203 -5.89 -5.01 -14.69
N VAL A 204 -6.83 -4.51 -13.90
CA VAL A 204 -7.22 -3.09 -13.93
C VAL A 204 -6.12 -2.21 -13.34
N LEU A 205 -5.53 -2.62 -12.22
CA LEU A 205 -4.47 -1.88 -11.55
C LEU A 205 -3.19 -1.76 -12.40
N GLU A 206 -2.91 -2.73 -13.29
CA GLU A 206 -1.76 -2.63 -14.19
C GLU A 206 -1.80 -1.41 -15.13
N HIS A 207 -3.00 -0.88 -15.40
CA HIS A 207 -3.21 0.29 -16.26
C HIS A 207 -3.24 1.62 -15.49
N TRP A 208 -3.19 1.58 -14.16
CA TRP A 208 -3.18 2.80 -13.36
C TRP A 208 -1.78 3.42 -13.27
N PRO A 209 -1.65 4.75 -13.23
CA PRO A 209 -0.40 5.41 -12.88
C PRO A 209 0.09 4.95 -11.50
N LYS A 210 1.35 4.55 -11.40
CA LYS A 210 1.92 3.99 -10.15
C LYS A 210 1.97 4.98 -8.97
N GLU A 211 1.81 6.25 -9.22
CA GLU A 211 1.68 7.27 -8.17
C GLU A 211 0.29 7.34 -7.53
N GLN A 212 -0.72 6.70 -8.14
CA GLN A 212 -2.07 6.63 -7.59
C GLN A 212 -2.17 5.48 -6.59
N ILE A 213 -2.69 5.79 -5.42
CA ILE A 213 -2.85 4.85 -4.30
C ILE A 213 -4.21 4.17 -4.44
N VAL A 214 -4.22 2.85 -4.40
CA VAL A 214 -5.47 2.06 -4.44
C VAL A 214 -6.19 2.25 -3.11
N LYS A 215 -7.38 2.84 -3.13
CA LYS A 215 -8.20 3.05 -1.93
C LYS A 215 -9.37 2.07 -1.92
N CYS A 216 -9.66 1.49 -0.77
CA CYS A 216 -10.87 0.70 -0.57
C CYS A 216 -11.51 0.99 0.78
N LEU A 217 -12.77 1.38 0.76
CA LEU A 217 -13.59 1.47 1.97
C LEU A 217 -14.16 0.10 2.30
N VAL A 218 -14.00 -0.31 3.54
CA VAL A 218 -14.52 -1.57 4.05
C VAL A 218 -15.28 -1.38 5.37
N PHE A 219 -16.55 -1.78 5.39
CA PHE A 219 -17.33 -1.95 6.61
C PHE A 219 -17.07 -3.36 7.13
N TYR A 220 -16.47 -3.48 8.31
CA TYR A 220 -16.03 -4.76 8.82
C TYR A 220 -16.15 -4.86 10.33
N HIS A 221 -16.56 -6.02 10.83
CA HIS A 221 -16.46 -6.37 12.24
C HIS A 221 -15.97 -7.81 12.41
N PRO A 222 -15.00 -8.08 13.33
CA PRO A 222 -14.48 -9.44 13.55
C PRO A 222 -15.54 -10.43 14.03
N ASP A 223 -16.61 -9.96 14.65
CA ASP A 223 -17.71 -10.77 15.17
C ASP A 223 -18.90 -10.88 14.19
N ASP A 224 -18.75 -10.43 12.94
CA ASP A 224 -19.75 -10.65 11.91
C ASP A 224 -19.99 -12.16 11.67
N PRO A 225 -21.20 -12.57 11.22
CA PRO A 225 -21.46 -13.94 10.83
C PRO A 225 -20.40 -14.47 9.88
N ALA A 226 -19.90 -15.67 10.13
CA ALA A 226 -18.76 -16.24 9.44
C ALA A 226 -18.83 -16.17 7.90
N PRO A 227 -19.95 -16.47 7.22
CA PRO A 227 -19.99 -16.40 5.76
C PRO A 227 -19.71 -14.99 5.22
N ARG A 228 -20.27 -13.96 5.87
CA ARG A 228 -20.07 -12.56 5.48
C ARG A 228 -18.67 -12.08 5.77
N ARG A 229 -18.16 -12.37 6.98
CA ARG A 229 -16.80 -12.05 7.37
C ARG A 229 -15.78 -12.66 6.40
N GLN A 230 -15.90 -13.95 6.08
CA GLN A 230 -15.02 -14.64 5.14
C GLN A 230 -15.10 -14.04 3.73
N ALA A 231 -16.29 -13.71 3.24
CA ALA A 231 -16.43 -13.06 1.95
C ALA A 231 -15.70 -11.72 1.91
N GLN A 232 -15.82 -10.90 2.96
CA GLN A 232 -15.14 -9.61 3.08
C GLN A 232 -13.62 -9.79 3.18
N GLU A 233 -13.15 -10.72 4.02
CA GLU A 233 -11.73 -11.03 4.19
C GLU A 233 -11.10 -11.52 2.88
N ASN A 234 -11.80 -12.34 2.10
CA ASN A 234 -11.34 -12.80 0.80
C ASN A 234 -11.19 -11.65 -0.21
N GLN A 235 -12.15 -10.71 -0.25
CA GLN A 235 -12.04 -9.54 -1.12
C GLN A 235 -10.84 -8.67 -0.73
N MET A 236 -10.62 -8.43 0.56
CA MET A 236 -9.47 -7.64 1.03
C MET A 236 -8.14 -8.32 0.74
N ARG A 237 -8.06 -9.65 0.85
CA ARG A 237 -6.87 -10.40 0.47
C ARG A 237 -6.59 -10.27 -1.03
N THR A 238 -7.60 -10.51 -1.87
CA THR A 238 -7.48 -10.34 -3.33
C THR A 238 -7.00 -8.95 -3.70
N LEU A 239 -7.52 -7.90 -3.04
CA LEU A 239 -7.09 -6.53 -3.29
C LEU A 239 -5.65 -6.28 -2.85
N SER A 240 -5.27 -6.76 -1.67
CA SER A 240 -3.91 -6.62 -1.15
C SER A 240 -2.89 -7.30 -2.08
N GLU A 241 -3.17 -8.52 -2.54
CA GLU A 241 -2.34 -9.24 -3.51
C GLU A 241 -2.25 -8.48 -4.85
N ALA A 242 -3.37 -7.95 -5.34
CA ALA A 242 -3.41 -7.19 -6.59
C ALA A 242 -2.63 -5.88 -6.50
N ALA A 243 -2.75 -5.13 -5.40
CA ALA A 243 -1.99 -3.90 -5.17
C ALA A 243 -0.49 -4.18 -5.07
N THR A 244 -0.11 -5.22 -4.32
CA THR A 244 1.29 -5.65 -4.20
C THR A 244 1.88 -6.05 -5.54
N SER A 245 1.20 -6.91 -6.31
CA SER A 245 1.69 -7.40 -7.61
C SER A 245 1.79 -6.30 -8.65
N SER A 246 0.86 -5.35 -8.64
CA SER A 246 0.88 -4.19 -9.53
C SER A 246 1.81 -3.06 -9.06
N GLY A 247 2.41 -3.16 -7.87
CA GLY A 247 3.32 -2.16 -7.31
C GLY A 247 2.65 -0.86 -6.85
N HIS A 248 1.34 -0.86 -6.62
CA HIS A 248 0.61 0.28 -6.05
C HIS A 248 0.60 0.22 -4.53
N GLU A 249 0.59 1.39 -3.90
CA GLU A 249 0.27 1.49 -2.47
C GLU A 249 -1.22 1.23 -2.24
N LEU A 250 -1.55 0.60 -1.12
CA LEU A 250 -2.90 0.30 -0.70
C LEU A 250 -3.30 1.14 0.51
N LEU A 251 -4.41 1.86 0.40
CA LEU A 251 -5.10 2.53 1.50
C LEU A 251 -6.37 1.76 1.85
N LEU A 252 -6.42 1.14 3.01
CA LEU A 252 -7.67 0.56 3.54
C LEU A 252 -8.36 1.54 4.48
N GLU A 253 -9.54 1.98 4.06
CA GLU A 253 -10.46 2.76 4.89
C GLU A 253 -11.34 1.80 5.68
N LEU A 254 -10.98 1.58 6.95
CA LEU A 254 -11.66 0.65 7.82
C LEU A 254 -12.70 1.37 8.68
N ILE A 255 -13.97 1.06 8.45
CA ILE A 255 -15.06 1.54 9.30
C ILE A 255 -15.65 0.34 10.06
N PRO A 256 -15.53 0.33 11.40
CA PRO A 256 -16.18 -0.69 12.20
C PRO A 256 -17.68 -0.66 12.01
N ALA A 257 -18.25 -1.80 11.63
CA ALA A 257 -19.70 -1.97 11.50
C ALA A 257 -20.28 -2.56 12.79
N ILE A 258 -21.58 -2.41 13.01
CA ILE A 258 -22.28 -3.16 14.04
C ILE A 258 -22.39 -4.61 13.57
N PRO A 259 -22.02 -5.60 14.40
CA PRO A 259 -22.13 -7.00 14.03
C PRO A 259 -23.55 -7.36 13.54
N GLY A 260 -23.63 -7.90 12.33
CA GLY A 260 -24.92 -8.24 11.69
C GLY A 260 -25.63 -7.06 11.02
N ASP A 261 -25.22 -5.81 11.24
CA ASP A 261 -25.77 -4.61 10.58
C ASP A 261 -24.66 -3.75 9.98
N PRO A 262 -24.27 -3.99 8.71
CA PRO A 262 -23.19 -3.26 8.05
C PRO A 262 -23.54 -1.82 7.67
N SER A 263 -24.82 -1.47 7.72
CA SER A 263 -25.27 -0.12 7.35
C SER A 263 -25.05 0.90 8.45
N HIS A 264 -24.74 0.43 9.66
CA HIS A 264 -24.49 1.29 10.80
C HIS A 264 -23.07 1.12 11.34
N GLN A 265 -22.42 2.26 11.57
CA GLN A 265 -21.11 2.31 12.19
C GLN A 265 -21.20 1.97 13.68
N ALA A 266 -20.28 1.12 14.16
CA ALA A 266 -20.15 0.85 15.59
C ALA A 266 -19.73 2.13 16.35
N PRO A 267 -20.12 2.28 17.62
CA PRO A 267 -19.66 3.40 18.44
C PRO A 267 -18.13 3.46 18.48
N GLY A 268 -17.55 4.64 18.24
CA GLY A 268 -16.10 4.82 18.07
C GLY A 268 -15.21 4.64 19.31
N ASN A 269 -15.79 4.22 20.44
CA ASN A 269 -15.08 4.10 21.72
C ASN A 269 -14.78 2.65 22.14
N ASP A 270 -14.97 1.68 21.26
CA ASP A 270 -14.67 0.28 21.51
C ASP A 270 -13.36 -0.16 20.82
N ASP A 271 -12.92 -1.36 21.12
CA ASP A 271 -11.72 -1.99 20.55
C ASP A 271 -11.92 -2.48 19.11
N SER A 272 -13.04 -2.20 18.47
CA SER A 272 -13.43 -2.78 17.18
C SER A 272 -12.43 -2.49 16.07
N VAL A 273 -11.89 -1.26 16.01
CA VAL A 273 -10.83 -0.89 15.05
C VAL A 273 -9.58 -1.74 15.26
N ILE A 274 -9.09 -1.80 16.49
CA ILE A 274 -7.86 -2.54 16.85
C ILE A 274 -8.03 -4.03 16.57
N ARG A 275 -9.19 -4.60 16.91
CA ARG A 275 -9.52 -6.01 16.65
C ARG A 275 -9.60 -6.31 15.16
N ALA A 276 -10.20 -5.41 14.38
CA ALA A 276 -10.29 -5.54 12.93
C ALA A 276 -8.91 -5.44 12.26
N MET A 277 -8.08 -4.47 12.64
CA MET A 277 -6.70 -4.34 12.16
C MET A 277 -5.87 -5.59 12.52
N THR A 278 -5.96 -6.06 13.76
CA THR A 278 -5.29 -7.30 14.20
C THR A 278 -5.70 -8.47 13.32
N ARG A 279 -7.00 -8.62 13.05
CA ARG A 279 -7.51 -9.69 12.19
C ARG A 279 -6.98 -9.59 10.75
N PHE A 280 -6.90 -8.40 10.18
CA PHE A 280 -6.32 -8.22 8.85
C PHE A 280 -4.83 -8.57 8.82
N TYR A 281 -4.06 -8.16 9.83
CA TYR A 281 -2.67 -8.57 9.96
C TYR A 281 -2.51 -10.08 10.13
N ASP A 282 -3.39 -10.76 10.87
CA ASP A 282 -3.38 -12.23 11.01
C ASP A 282 -3.67 -12.95 9.68
N LEU A 283 -4.41 -12.31 8.78
CA LEU A 283 -4.68 -12.79 7.42
C LEU A 283 -3.56 -12.46 6.43
N GLY A 284 -2.48 -11.80 6.86
CA GLY A 284 -1.39 -11.34 5.99
C GLY A 284 -1.70 -10.08 5.20
N ILE A 285 -2.82 -9.41 5.48
CA ILE A 285 -3.20 -8.15 4.82
C ILE A 285 -2.47 -7.01 5.52
N ARG A 286 -1.54 -6.36 4.83
CA ARG A 286 -0.72 -5.24 5.31
C ARG A 286 -0.84 -4.07 4.33
N PRO A 287 -1.83 -3.17 4.55
CA PRO A 287 -1.97 -2.01 3.68
C PRO A 287 -0.84 -1.00 3.95
N ASP A 288 -0.39 -0.30 2.93
CA ASP A 288 0.61 0.78 3.11
C ASP A 288 0.06 1.91 4.00
N TRP A 289 -1.24 2.15 3.92
CA TRP A 289 -1.94 3.19 4.66
C TRP A 289 -3.21 2.65 5.29
N TRP A 290 -3.44 3.00 6.55
CA TRP A 290 -4.74 2.87 7.17
C TRP A 290 -5.51 4.18 7.11
N LYS A 291 -6.82 4.14 6.85
CA LYS A 291 -7.71 5.28 7.02
C LYS A 291 -8.76 4.90 8.07
N LEU A 292 -8.73 5.59 9.21
CA LEU A 292 -9.43 5.20 10.42
C LEU A 292 -10.33 6.32 10.93
N PRO A 293 -11.48 6.00 11.57
CA PRO A 293 -12.26 6.98 12.31
C PRO A 293 -11.47 7.51 13.51
N PRO A 294 -11.79 8.72 14.01
CA PRO A 294 -11.17 9.27 15.20
C PRO A 294 -11.24 8.30 16.39
N GLN A 295 -10.15 8.20 17.11
CA GLN A 295 -9.97 7.31 18.28
C GLN A 295 -9.66 8.11 19.54
N SER A 296 -9.77 7.48 20.71
CA SER A 296 -9.22 8.03 21.96
C SER A 296 -7.69 8.02 21.92
N ALA A 297 -7.04 8.89 22.69
CA ALA A 297 -5.59 8.89 22.81
C ALA A 297 -5.01 7.52 23.23
N GLU A 298 -5.68 6.79 24.10
CA GLU A 298 -5.30 5.43 24.50
C GLU A 298 -5.36 4.47 23.31
N ASN A 299 -6.44 4.51 22.52
CA ASN A 299 -6.57 3.67 21.34
C ASN A 299 -5.54 4.02 20.27
N TRP A 300 -5.20 5.30 20.07
CA TRP A 300 -4.13 5.70 19.17
C TRP A 300 -2.78 5.09 19.58
N GLN A 301 -2.42 5.11 20.85
CA GLN A 301 -1.19 4.47 21.36
C GLN A 301 -1.18 2.95 21.11
N ARG A 302 -2.33 2.29 21.27
CA ARG A 302 -2.48 0.86 21.00
C ARG A 302 -2.38 0.55 19.51
N ILE A 303 -2.93 1.40 18.64
CA ILE A 303 -2.82 1.30 17.17
C ILE A 303 -1.37 1.48 16.75
N ASP A 304 -0.66 2.49 17.26
CA ASP A 304 0.77 2.70 16.96
C ASP A 304 1.60 1.48 17.38
N THR A 305 1.34 0.93 18.55
CA THR A 305 2.01 -0.27 19.03
C THR A 305 1.73 -1.48 18.13
N LEU A 306 0.47 -1.66 17.73
CA LEU A 306 0.07 -2.74 16.82
C LEU A 306 0.76 -2.62 15.47
N ILE A 307 0.77 -1.43 14.87
CA ILE A 307 1.43 -1.17 13.58
C ILE A 307 2.93 -1.45 13.72
N ALA A 308 3.61 -0.89 14.74
CA ALA A 308 5.04 -1.10 14.94
C ALA A 308 5.43 -2.57 15.09
N GLN A 309 4.58 -3.39 15.70
CA GLN A 309 4.82 -4.83 15.90
C GLN A 309 4.52 -5.69 14.67
N ARG A 310 3.47 -5.33 13.90
CA ARG A 310 2.93 -6.20 12.85
C ARG A 310 3.29 -5.74 11.44
N ASP A 311 3.57 -4.46 11.27
CA ASP A 311 3.84 -3.84 9.97
C ASP A 311 4.77 -2.62 10.10
N PRO A 312 6.06 -2.85 10.39
CA PRO A 312 7.04 -1.76 10.58
C PRO A 312 7.29 -0.93 9.31
N TYR A 313 6.75 -1.35 8.18
CA TYR A 313 6.86 -0.63 6.90
C TYR A 313 5.58 0.12 6.53
N SER A 314 4.55 0.09 7.39
CA SER A 314 3.35 0.93 7.20
C SER A 314 3.75 2.39 7.05
N ARG A 315 3.12 3.08 6.11
CA ARG A 315 3.45 4.48 5.80
C ARG A 315 2.75 5.46 6.70
N GLY A 316 1.68 5.04 7.35
CA GLY A 316 0.96 5.83 8.32
C GLY A 316 -0.54 5.65 8.33
N VAL A 317 -1.16 6.52 9.12
CA VAL A 317 -2.61 6.53 9.32
C VAL A 317 -3.19 7.84 8.82
N VAL A 318 -4.25 7.75 8.01
CA VAL A 318 -5.09 8.87 7.60
C VAL A 318 -6.31 8.89 8.50
N MET A 319 -6.54 9.99 9.20
CA MET A 319 -7.72 10.14 10.03
C MET A 319 -8.92 10.63 9.21
N LEU A 320 -10.06 9.98 9.39
CA LEU A 320 -11.34 10.36 8.80
C LEU A 320 -11.86 11.64 9.46
N GLY A 321 -12.15 12.65 8.64
CA GLY A 321 -12.87 13.84 9.11
C GLY A 321 -14.34 13.57 9.37
N LEU A 322 -14.92 12.59 8.69
CA LEU A 322 -16.36 12.31 8.69
C LEU A 322 -17.18 13.59 8.41
N ASN A 323 -18.43 13.63 8.80
CA ASN A 323 -19.25 14.86 8.77
C ASN A 323 -19.28 15.53 10.15
N ALA A 324 -18.09 15.68 10.76
CA ALA A 324 -17.95 16.22 12.11
C ALA A 324 -17.89 17.76 12.08
N PRO A 325 -18.44 18.44 13.11
CA PRO A 325 -18.23 19.87 13.32
C PRO A 325 -16.75 20.23 13.43
N ILE A 326 -16.39 21.43 12.99
CA ILE A 326 -15.00 21.87 12.92
C ILE A 326 -14.29 21.82 14.28
N GLU A 327 -15.00 22.09 15.38
CA GLU A 327 -14.46 22.04 16.73
C GLU A 327 -14.05 20.60 17.11
N ARG A 328 -14.81 19.60 16.67
CA ARG A 328 -14.43 18.18 16.84
C ARG A 328 -13.25 17.77 15.98
N LEU A 329 -13.18 18.28 14.75
CA LEU A 329 -12.05 18.04 13.86
C LEU A 329 -10.76 18.61 14.46
N ILE A 330 -10.78 19.85 14.94
CA ILE A 330 -9.62 20.49 15.58
C ILE A 330 -9.16 19.64 16.78
N THR A 331 -10.07 19.18 17.64
CA THR A 331 -9.73 18.33 18.79
C THR A 331 -9.17 16.97 18.38
N ALA A 332 -9.67 16.40 17.29
CA ALA A 332 -9.25 15.09 16.82
C ALA A 332 -7.88 15.13 16.11
N PHE A 333 -7.50 16.29 15.52
CA PHE A 333 -6.20 16.48 14.85
C PHE A 333 -5.12 17.05 15.79
N ALA A 334 -5.47 17.53 16.99
CA ALA A 334 -4.55 18.01 18.00
C ALA A 334 -3.93 16.87 18.82
#